data_fb22f88bcbee7286f5fde07662e0d909
#
_entry.id   fb22f88bcbee7286f5fde07662e0d909
#
_cell.length_a   1.000
_cell.length_b   1.000
_cell.length_c   1.000
_cell.angle_alpha   90.00
_cell.angle_beta   90.00
_cell.angle_gamma   90.00
#
_symmetry.space_group_name_H-M   'P 1'
#
loop_
_entity.id
_entity.type
_entity.pdbx_description
1 polymer ?
#
loop_
_entity_poly.entity_id
_entity_poly.type
_entity_poly.pdbx_seq_one_letter_code
_entity_poly.pdbx_strand_id
1 'polypeptide(L)'
;SLVLVCVAMLASAVVPASATMRISEDRGGQIGQYLQNYATLRSSGERVVVDGNCLSACTLLLGVIPRDRICATSRARFGFHAAWMPDDNGRPVTSPLGTEALWNIYPTSVRRWINRHGGLTRHMIFMQGTDLHGVVASCDGVRTYQARAEHRYRDVEHRRPVHVARSYRARSVMRHTHYHRTARYSGAYSASDRR
;
A
#
# COMPACT_ATOMS: atom_id res chain seq x y z
N SER A 1 -50.74 2.26 30.30
CA SER A 1 -49.79 1.24 29.83
C SER A 1 -48.88 1.82 28.77
N LEU A 2 -47.71 2.22 29.20
CA LEU A 2 -46.66 2.76 28.32
C LEU A 2 -45.83 1.58 27.79
N VAL A 3 -45.99 1.22 26.53
CA VAL A 3 -45.14 0.23 25.86
C VAL A 3 -43.89 0.98 25.36
N LEU A 4 -42.81 0.83 26.09
CA LEU A 4 -41.51 1.37 25.71
C LEU A 4 -40.91 0.44 24.64
N VAL A 5 -41.00 0.83 23.36
CA VAL A 5 -40.35 0.14 22.25
C VAL A 5 -38.91 0.55 22.23
N CYS A 6 -38.02 -0.27 22.81
CA CYS A 6 -36.56 -0.17 22.61
C CYS A 6 -36.20 -0.62 21.19
N VAL A 7 -36.08 0.33 20.27
CA VAL A 7 -35.46 0.11 18.97
C VAL A 7 -33.94 0.06 19.19
N ALA A 8 -33.41 -1.12 19.38
CA ALA A 8 -31.96 -1.34 19.34
C ALA A 8 -31.50 -1.12 17.89
N MET A 9 -30.94 0.04 17.61
CA MET A 9 -30.20 0.30 16.37
C MET A 9 -28.94 -0.57 16.37
N LEU A 10 -29.01 -1.71 15.72
CA LEU A 10 -27.84 -2.49 15.29
C LEU A 10 -27.10 -1.66 14.25
N ALA A 11 -26.14 -0.87 14.70
CA ALA A 11 -25.18 -0.24 13.83
C ALA A 11 -24.31 -1.35 13.21
N SER A 12 -24.76 -1.91 12.11
CA SER A 12 -23.97 -2.80 11.27
C SER A 12 -22.78 -2.00 10.76
N ALA A 13 -21.61 -2.24 11.33
CA ALA A 13 -20.34 -1.71 10.80
C ALA A 13 -20.17 -2.31 9.40
N VAL A 14 -20.57 -1.55 8.37
CA VAL A 14 -20.27 -1.88 6.98
C VAL A 14 -18.75 -1.73 6.83
N VAL A 15 -18.02 -2.84 6.93
CA VAL A 15 -16.60 -2.87 6.55
C VAL A 15 -16.59 -2.61 5.04
N PRO A 16 -15.97 -1.52 4.57
CA PRO A 16 -15.87 -1.27 3.14
C PRO A 16 -15.08 -2.43 2.52
N ALA A 17 -15.71 -3.16 1.62
CA ALA A 17 -15.03 -4.14 0.80
C ALA A 17 -13.99 -3.36 -0.02
N SER A 18 -12.70 -3.54 0.28
CA SER A 18 -11.65 -2.93 -0.53
C SER A 18 -11.78 -3.48 -1.95
N ALA A 19 -12.19 -2.63 -2.87
CA ALA A 19 -12.23 -2.98 -4.29
C ALA A 19 -10.83 -3.42 -4.74
N THR A 20 -10.78 -4.37 -5.67
CA THR A 20 -9.52 -4.92 -6.17
C THR A 20 -9.54 -4.83 -7.69
N MET A 21 -8.61 -4.06 -8.23
CA MET A 21 -8.33 -4.03 -9.66
C MET A 21 -7.51 -5.26 -10.06
N ARG A 22 -7.94 -6.01 -11.06
CA ARG A 22 -7.18 -7.13 -11.62
C ARG A 22 -6.70 -6.79 -13.03
N ILE A 23 -5.40 -6.95 -13.27
CA ILE A 23 -4.76 -6.79 -14.58
C ILE A 23 -4.40 -8.18 -15.11
N SER A 24 -5.10 -8.65 -16.12
CA SER A 24 -4.84 -9.94 -16.79
C SER A 24 -4.18 -9.76 -18.16
N GLU A 25 -4.48 -8.68 -18.87
CA GLU A 25 -3.85 -8.31 -20.13
C GLU A 25 -3.91 -6.79 -20.30
N ASP A 26 -2.76 -6.14 -20.27
CA ASP A 26 -2.62 -4.71 -20.47
C ASP A 26 -1.35 -4.44 -21.28
N ARG A 27 -1.52 -3.96 -22.49
CA ARG A 27 -0.42 -3.70 -23.44
C ARG A 27 0.22 -2.34 -23.28
N GLY A 28 -0.27 -1.54 -22.33
CA GLY A 28 0.18 -0.18 -22.12
C GLY A 28 -0.44 0.81 -23.11
N GLY A 29 0.11 2.00 -23.14
CA GLY A 29 -0.41 3.11 -23.92
C GLY A 29 0.28 4.43 -23.60
N GLN A 30 -0.46 5.52 -23.60
CA GLN A 30 0.07 6.85 -23.34
C GLN A 30 0.44 7.01 -21.86
N ILE A 31 1.69 7.38 -21.58
CA ILE A 31 2.24 7.57 -20.24
C ILE A 31 1.35 8.49 -19.39
N GLY A 32 0.97 9.66 -19.93
CA GLY A 32 0.15 10.62 -19.20
C GLY A 32 -1.20 10.07 -18.75
N GLN A 33 -1.86 9.30 -19.61
CA GLN A 33 -3.14 8.64 -19.28
C GLN A 33 -2.98 7.62 -18.14
N TYR A 34 -1.91 6.81 -18.16
CA TYR A 34 -1.64 5.84 -17.11
C TYR A 34 -1.33 6.52 -15.78
N LEU A 35 -0.58 7.63 -15.80
CA LEU A 35 -0.30 8.39 -14.58
C LEU A 35 -1.57 8.96 -13.93
N GLN A 36 -2.49 9.49 -14.73
CA GLN A 36 -3.78 9.99 -14.24
C GLN A 36 -4.63 8.85 -13.64
N ASN A 37 -4.76 7.74 -14.36
CA ASN A 37 -5.52 6.58 -13.89
C ASN A 37 -4.95 6.01 -12.59
N TYR A 38 -3.62 5.90 -12.49
CA TYR A 38 -2.96 5.39 -11.29
C TYR A 38 -2.96 6.39 -10.13
N ALA A 39 -2.98 7.69 -10.39
CA ALA A 39 -3.21 8.68 -9.34
C ALA A 39 -4.59 8.52 -8.71
N THR A 40 -5.62 8.31 -9.53
CA THR A 40 -6.98 8.02 -9.06
C THR A 40 -7.04 6.71 -8.29
N LEU A 41 -6.43 5.64 -8.81
CA LEU A 41 -6.35 4.33 -8.16
C LEU A 41 -5.56 4.39 -6.85
N ARG A 42 -4.53 5.22 -6.77
CA ARG A 42 -3.79 5.47 -5.54
C ARG A 42 -4.66 6.14 -4.48
N SER A 43 -5.47 7.12 -4.85
CA SER A 43 -6.34 7.85 -3.92
C SER A 43 -7.55 7.02 -3.46
N SER A 44 -8.06 6.11 -4.29
CA SER A 44 -9.20 5.24 -3.93
C SER A 44 -8.86 4.20 -2.85
N GLY A 45 -7.59 3.92 -2.61
CA GLY A 45 -7.18 2.88 -1.65
C GLY A 45 -7.29 1.45 -2.19
N GLU A 46 -7.72 1.25 -3.42
CA GLU A 46 -7.89 -0.06 -4.05
C GLU A 46 -6.58 -0.85 -4.13
N ARG A 47 -6.71 -2.17 -4.04
CA ARG A 47 -5.59 -3.09 -4.27
C ARG A 47 -5.48 -3.45 -5.74
N VAL A 48 -4.26 -3.79 -6.17
CA VAL A 48 -3.98 -4.21 -7.54
C VAL A 48 -3.44 -5.65 -7.54
N VAL A 49 -4.06 -6.51 -8.33
CA VAL A 49 -3.61 -7.86 -8.60
C VAL A 49 -3.14 -7.92 -10.04
N VAL A 50 -1.85 -8.15 -10.27
CA VAL A 50 -1.33 -8.42 -11.60
C VAL A 50 -1.35 -9.93 -11.84
N ASP A 51 -2.15 -10.36 -12.82
CA ASP A 51 -2.45 -11.76 -13.07
C ASP A 51 -2.20 -12.18 -14.54
N GLY A 52 -1.34 -11.48 -15.21
CA GLY A 52 -0.97 -11.70 -16.59
C GLY A 52 -0.04 -10.60 -17.10
N ASN A 53 -0.20 -10.20 -18.35
CA ASN A 53 0.65 -9.20 -18.96
C ASN A 53 0.32 -7.79 -18.49
N CYS A 54 1.35 -7.08 -18.00
CA CYS A 54 1.34 -5.66 -17.72
C CYS A 54 2.53 -5.03 -18.43
N LEU A 55 2.30 -4.48 -19.62
CA LEU A 55 3.35 -4.09 -20.55
C LEU A 55 3.45 -2.56 -20.68
N SER A 56 4.65 -2.04 -20.95
CA SER A 56 4.86 -0.62 -21.28
C SER A 56 4.33 0.30 -20.15
N ALA A 57 3.50 1.28 -20.48
CA ALA A 57 2.95 2.23 -19.51
C ALA A 57 2.16 1.58 -18.34
N CYS A 58 1.65 0.34 -18.52
CA CYS A 58 1.07 -0.42 -17.43
C CYS A 58 2.05 -0.59 -16.26
N THR A 59 3.35 -0.79 -16.54
CA THR A 59 4.36 -1.01 -15.50
C THR A 59 4.60 0.18 -14.56
N LEU A 60 4.09 1.39 -14.92
CA LEU A 60 4.15 2.57 -14.07
C LEU A 60 3.45 2.38 -12.72
N LEU A 61 2.52 1.41 -12.62
CA LEU A 61 1.90 1.06 -11.35
C LEU A 61 2.92 0.75 -10.26
N LEU A 62 4.09 0.15 -10.64
CA LEU A 62 5.14 -0.22 -9.69
C LEU A 62 5.80 0.98 -8.99
N GLY A 63 5.69 2.17 -9.58
CA GLY A 63 6.21 3.40 -9.00
C GLY A 63 5.14 4.34 -8.44
N VAL A 64 3.89 4.22 -8.89
CA VAL A 64 2.79 5.11 -8.49
C VAL A 64 1.98 4.54 -7.33
N ILE A 65 1.68 3.24 -7.37
CA ILE A 65 0.86 2.57 -6.34
C ILE A 65 1.75 2.10 -5.19
N PRO A 66 1.34 2.26 -3.92
CA PRO A 66 2.06 1.72 -2.77
C PRO A 66 2.27 0.20 -2.89
N ARG A 67 3.48 -0.26 -2.58
CA ARG A 67 3.89 -1.66 -2.77
C ARG A 67 3.03 -2.67 -2.01
N ASP A 68 2.55 -2.31 -0.84
CA ASP A 68 1.66 -3.11 0.02
C ASP A 68 0.27 -3.30 -0.57
N ARG A 69 -0.07 -2.53 -1.60
CA ARG A 69 -1.33 -2.63 -2.33
C ARG A 69 -1.23 -3.35 -3.68
N ILE A 70 -0.02 -3.76 -4.07
CA ILE A 70 0.21 -4.51 -5.32
C ILE A 70 0.62 -5.93 -4.97
N CYS A 71 0.01 -6.93 -5.61
CA CYS A 71 0.55 -8.27 -5.63
C CYS A 71 0.54 -8.85 -7.04
N ALA A 72 1.44 -9.80 -7.29
CA ALA A 72 1.57 -10.52 -8.54
C ALA A 72 1.27 -12.01 -8.34
N THR A 73 0.49 -12.60 -9.25
CA THR A 73 0.34 -14.06 -9.32
C THR A 73 1.52 -14.69 -10.04
N SER A 74 1.59 -16.00 -10.07
CA SER A 74 2.59 -16.73 -10.86
C SER A 74 2.50 -16.50 -12.38
N ARG A 75 1.38 -15.94 -12.87
CA ARG A 75 1.18 -15.58 -14.28
C ARG A 75 1.62 -14.17 -14.62
N ALA A 76 1.94 -13.35 -13.62
CA ALA A 76 2.31 -11.95 -13.81
C ALA A 76 3.58 -11.80 -14.65
N ARG A 77 3.54 -10.88 -15.60
CA ARG A 77 4.63 -10.60 -16.53
C ARG A 77 4.69 -9.11 -16.80
N PHE A 78 5.74 -8.46 -16.33
CA PHE A 78 5.94 -7.03 -16.54
C PHE A 78 6.90 -6.80 -17.71
N GLY A 79 6.46 -6.03 -18.70
CA GLY A 79 7.25 -5.74 -19.90
C GLY A 79 7.71 -4.29 -19.94
N PHE A 80 9.03 -4.09 -20.00
CA PHE A 80 9.67 -2.78 -20.01
C PHE A 80 10.36 -2.50 -21.33
N HIS A 81 10.19 -1.32 -21.86
CA HIS A 81 10.90 -0.81 -23.04
C HIS A 81 11.02 0.73 -22.98
N ALA A 82 11.86 1.31 -23.85
CA ALA A 82 11.95 2.75 -24.00
C ALA A 82 10.63 3.32 -24.52
N ALA A 83 10.26 4.50 -24.03
CA ALA A 83 9.11 5.21 -24.59
C ALA A 83 9.34 5.54 -26.07
N TRP A 84 8.26 5.57 -26.82
CA TRP A 84 8.28 5.96 -28.23
C TRP A 84 7.15 6.95 -28.55
N MET A 85 7.33 7.66 -29.63
CA MET A 85 6.34 8.57 -30.19
C MET A 85 6.36 8.43 -31.72
N PRO A 86 5.28 8.74 -32.43
CA PRO A 86 5.31 8.77 -33.89
C PRO A 86 6.17 9.94 -34.39
N ASP A 87 6.94 9.72 -35.47
CA ASP A 87 7.54 10.80 -36.27
C ASP A 87 6.51 11.44 -37.19
N ASP A 88 6.93 12.42 -38.00
CA ASP A 88 6.06 13.13 -38.96
C ASP A 88 5.40 12.17 -39.98
N ASN A 89 5.94 10.98 -40.18
CA ASN A 89 5.40 9.96 -41.07
C ASN A 89 4.63 8.88 -40.32
N GLY A 90 4.39 9.06 -39.01
CA GLY A 90 3.69 8.10 -38.15
C GLY A 90 4.52 6.88 -37.74
N ARG A 91 5.84 6.84 -38.01
CA ARG A 91 6.70 5.71 -37.63
C ARG A 91 7.15 5.86 -36.17
N PRO A 92 7.21 4.74 -35.41
CA PRO A 92 7.61 4.78 -34.01
C PRO A 92 9.11 5.12 -33.88
N VAL A 93 9.43 6.23 -33.21
CA VAL A 93 10.79 6.63 -32.84
C VAL A 93 10.90 6.70 -31.32
N THR A 94 12.08 6.35 -30.79
CA THR A 94 12.33 6.40 -29.34
C THR A 94 12.22 7.83 -28.86
N SER A 95 11.50 8.04 -27.76
CA SER A 95 11.40 9.32 -27.06
C SER A 95 12.36 9.34 -25.87
N PRO A 96 13.48 10.07 -25.91
CA PRO A 96 14.37 10.19 -24.77
C PRO A 96 13.67 10.78 -23.53
N LEU A 97 12.90 11.84 -23.70
CA LEU A 97 12.14 12.47 -22.60
C LEU A 97 11.11 11.52 -21.98
N GLY A 98 10.36 10.80 -22.82
CA GLY A 98 9.40 9.81 -22.33
C GLY A 98 10.10 8.64 -21.61
N THR A 99 11.27 8.21 -22.08
CA THR A 99 12.08 7.16 -21.46
C THR A 99 12.63 7.61 -20.11
N GLU A 100 13.10 8.85 -20.02
CA GLU A 100 13.55 9.45 -18.75
C GLU A 100 12.39 9.59 -17.76
N ALA A 101 11.22 9.99 -18.20
CA ALA A 101 10.03 10.06 -17.37
C ALA A 101 9.66 8.70 -16.79
N LEU A 102 9.68 7.62 -17.59
CA LEU A 102 9.49 6.25 -17.11
C LEU A 102 10.54 5.89 -16.05
N TRP A 103 11.81 6.17 -16.36
CA TRP A 103 12.94 5.87 -15.47
C TRP A 103 12.80 6.52 -14.10
N ASN A 104 12.38 7.78 -14.06
CA ASN A 104 12.25 8.55 -12.82
C ASN A 104 11.08 8.06 -11.94
N ILE A 105 10.07 7.44 -12.54
CA ILE A 105 8.91 6.89 -11.81
C ILE A 105 9.24 5.52 -11.22
N TYR A 106 10.06 4.71 -11.89
CA TYR A 106 10.35 3.36 -11.41
C TYR A 106 11.12 3.36 -10.08
N PRO A 107 10.73 2.50 -9.12
CA PRO A 107 11.46 2.33 -7.87
C PRO A 107 12.87 1.74 -8.12
N THR A 108 13.78 1.97 -7.18
CA THR A 108 15.18 1.56 -7.30
C THR A 108 15.35 0.06 -7.60
N SER A 109 14.50 -0.81 -7.05
CA SER A 109 14.53 -2.25 -7.32
C SER A 109 14.26 -2.56 -8.80
N VAL A 110 13.27 -1.91 -9.40
CA VAL A 110 12.92 -2.03 -10.82
C VAL A 110 14.04 -1.48 -11.69
N ARG A 111 14.53 -0.26 -11.41
CA ARG A 111 15.64 0.36 -12.17
C ARG A 111 16.90 -0.51 -12.16
N ARG A 112 17.24 -1.09 -11.01
CA ARG A 112 18.38 -2.01 -10.88
C ARG A 112 18.19 -3.26 -11.72
N TRP A 113 16.99 -3.82 -11.76
CA TRP A 113 16.69 -4.98 -12.58
C TRP A 113 16.78 -4.63 -14.08
N ILE A 114 16.18 -3.52 -14.52
CA ILE A 114 16.24 -3.02 -15.91
C ILE A 114 17.70 -2.85 -16.35
N ASN A 115 18.54 -2.22 -15.54
CA ASN A 115 19.96 -2.03 -15.86
C ASN A 115 20.72 -3.36 -16.08
N ARG A 116 20.43 -4.37 -15.26
CA ARG A 116 21.05 -5.70 -15.44
C ARG A 116 20.57 -6.44 -16.70
N HIS A 117 19.44 -6.01 -17.27
CA HIS A 117 18.86 -6.61 -18.47
C HIS A 117 19.00 -5.74 -19.72
N GLY A 118 19.99 -4.85 -19.76
CA GLY A 118 20.33 -4.06 -20.95
C GLY A 118 19.65 -2.68 -21.04
N GLY A 119 18.95 -2.24 -19.99
CA GLY A 119 18.32 -0.92 -19.95
C GLY A 119 17.00 -0.84 -20.70
N LEU A 120 16.43 0.35 -20.75
CA LEU A 120 15.24 0.63 -21.56
C LEU A 120 15.67 0.88 -23.01
N THR A 121 15.37 -0.07 -23.88
CA THR A 121 15.64 0.01 -25.31
C THR A 121 14.32 -0.14 -26.09
N ARG A 122 14.39 -0.15 -27.42
CA ARG A 122 13.22 -0.45 -28.27
C ARG A 122 12.70 -1.88 -28.11
N HIS A 123 13.56 -2.79 -27.67
CA HIS A 123 13.19 -4.17 -27.39
C HIS A 123 12.63 -4.29 -25.97
N MET A 124 11.52 -5.02 -25.86
CA MET A 124 10.88 -5.25 -24.57
C MET A 124 11.63 -6.32 -23.79
N ILE A 125 11.95 -6.03 -22.52
CA ILE A 125 12.47 -6.98 -21.55
C ILE A 125 11.38 -7.35 -20.56
N PHE A 126 11.39 -8.59 -20.05
CA PHE A 126 10.28 -9.12 -19.25
C PHE A 126 10.76 -9.55 -17.85
N MET A 127 10.17 -8.97 -16.82
CA MET A 127 10.32 -9.36 -15.43
C MET A 127 9.16 -10.30 -15.05
N GLN A 128 9.48 -11.54 -14.70
CA GLN A 128 8.50 -12.58 -14.36
C GLN A 128 9.11 -13.65 -13.44
N GLY A 129 8.28 -14.53 -12.89
CA GLY A 129 8.75 -15.62 -12.05
C GLY A 129 9.62 -15.14 -10.88
N THR A 130 10.84 -15.66 -10.75
CA THR A 130 11.76 -15.35 -9.67
C THR A 130 12.24 -13.89 -9.66
N ASP A 131 12.22 -13.20 -10.80
CA ASP A 131 12.61 -11.79 -10.90
C ASP A 131 11.66 -10.85 -10.14
N LEU A 132 10.44 -11.30 -9.90
CA LEU A 132 9.44 -10.53 -9.12
C LEU A 132 9.77 -10.47 -7.63
N HIS A 133 10.62 -11.38 -7.13
CA HIS A 133 10.99 -11.42 -5.74
C HIS A 133 11.69 -10.12 -5.30
N GLY A 134 11.19 -9.52 -4.23
CA GLY A 134 11.71 -8.25 -3.71
C GLY A 134 11.27 -7.00 -4.50
N VAL A 135 10.57 -7.16 -5.64
CA VAL A 135 9.97 -6.06 -6.40
C VAL A 135 8.49 -5.91 -6.06
N VAL A 136 7.73 -7.00 -6.13
CA VAL A 136 6.31 -7.03 -5.83
C VAL A 136 5.98 -8.25 -4.96
N ALA A 137 4.97 -8.15 -4.11
CA ALA A 137 4.54 -9.24 -3.25
C ALA A 137 3.84 -10.35 -4.08
N SER A 138 3.99 -11.62 -3.69
CA SER A 138 3.15 -12.69 -4.22
C SER A 138 1.72 -12.57 -3.69
N CYS A 139 0.71 -12.70 -4.55
CA CYS A 139 -0.69 -12.73 -4.11
C CYS A 139 -0.98 -13.94 -3.21
N ASP A 140 -0.29 -15.07 -3.41
CA ASP A 140 -0.45 -16.27 -2.58
C ASP A 140 0.12 -16.06 -1.17
N GLY A 141 1.22 -15.32 -1.05
CA GLY A 141 1.81 -14.93 0.24
C GLY A 141 0.90 -14.02 1.06
N VAL A 142 0.13 -13.15 0.44
CA VAL A 142 -0.83 -12.27 1.11
C VAL A 142 -1.96 -13.09 1.73
N ARG A 143 -2.49 -14.10 1.02
CA ARG A 143 -3.53 -15.01 1.54
C ARG A 143 -3.04 -15.81 2.75
N THR A 144 -1.84 -16.36 2.69
CA THR A 144 -1.26 -17.14 3.79
C THR A 144 -0.98 -16.31 5.02
N TYR A 145 -0.59 -15.04 4.85
CA TYR A 145 -0.38 -14.12 5.96
C TYR A 145 -1.70 -13.76 6.65
N GLN A 146 -2.73 -13.46 5.89
CA GLN A 146 -4.08 -13.17 6.43
C GLN A 146 -4.66 -14.39 7.16
N ALA A 147 -4.60 -15.57 6.56
CA ALA A 147 -5.06 -16.81 7.17
C ALA A 147 -4.30 -17.14 8.48
N ARG A 148 -2.98 -16.91 8.53
CA ARG A 148 -2.18 -17.08 9.75
C ARG A 148 -2.51 -16.04 10.83
N ALA A 149 -2.82 -14.81 10.44
CA ALA A 149 -3.22 -13.76 11.37
C ALA A 149 -4.58 -14.08 12.00
N GLU A 150 -5.56 -14.50 11.20
CA GLU A 150 -6.88 -14.92 11.67
C GLU A 150 -6.81 -16.17 12.57
N HIS A 151 -5.99 -17.16 12.23
CA HIS A 151 -5.78 -18.34 13.05
C HIS A 151 -5.16 -17.97 14.41
N ARG A 152 -4.15 -17.11 14.40
CA ARG A 152 -3.51 -16.62 15.63
C ARG A 152 -4.45 -15.80 16.51
N TYR A 153 -5.33 -15.01 15.90
CA TYR A 153 -6.35 -14.25 16.63
C TYR A 153 -7.36 -15.18 17.32
N ARG A 154 -7.86 -16.21 16.60
CA ARG A 154 -8.76 -17.22 17.18
C ARG A 154 -8.12 -17.99 18.31
N ASP A 155 -6.85 -18.37 18.18
CA ASP A 155 -6.12 -19.09 19.23
C ASP A 155 -5.94 -18.25 20.50
N VAL A 156 -5.76 -16.93 20.38
CA VAL A 156 -5.70 -16.01 21.52
C VAL A 156 -7.07 -15.87 22.18
N GLU A 157 -8.15 -15.80 21.40
CA GLU A 157 -9.52 -15.71 21.91
C GLU A 157 -9.92 -16.97 22.70
N HIS A 158 -9.55 -18.15 22.21
CA HIS A 158 -9.81 -19.42 22.90
C HIS A 158 -8.90 -19.69 24.10
N ARG A 159 -7.77 -18.99 24.22
CA ARG A 159 -6.84 -19.11 25.36
C ARG A 159 -7.11 -18.10 26.48
N ARG A 160 -8.16 -17.30 26.43
CA ARG A 160 -8.55 -16.47 27.57
C ARG A 160 -9.01 -17.40 28.71
N PRO A 161 -8.26 -17.50 29.81
CA PRO A 161 -8.69 -18.33 30.93
C PRO A 161 -9.95 -17.70 31.52
N VAL A 162 -11.02 -18.50 31.64
CA VAL A 162 -12.31 -18.13 32.26
C VAL A 162 -12.14 -17.98 33.79
N HIS A 163 -10.97 -17.59 34.28
CA HIS A 163 -10.68 -17.46 35.70
C HIS A 163 -10.07 -16.10 36.05
N VAL A 164 -10.85 -15.00 35.93
CA VAL A 164 -10.64 -13.83 36.79
C VAL A 164 -12.01 -13.27 37.20
N ALA A 165 -12.79 -14.05 37.89
CA ALA A 165 -13.93 -13.57 38.63
C ALA A 165 -13.90 -14.15 40.04
N ARG A 166 -12.79 -13.91 40.78
CA ARG A 166 -12.80 -14.12 42.22
C ARG A 166 -11.76 -13.23 42.91
N SER A 167 -12.29 -12.37 43.77
CA SER A 167 -11.57 -11.55 44.75
C SER A 167 -11.14 -10.12 44.34
N TYR A 168 -12.12 -9.24 44.17
CA TYR A 168 -11.96 -7.91 44.75
C TYR A 168 -12.90 -7.76 45.94
N ARG A 169 -12.48 -8.37 47.07
CA ARG A 169 -13.01 -8.01 48.37
C ARG A 169 -12.26 -6.78 48.85
N ALA A 170 -13.00 -5.73 49.05
CA ALA A 170 -12.58 -4.44 49.56
C ALA A 170 -11.64 -4.59 50.77
N ARG A 171 -10.52 -3.88 50.73
CA ARG A 171 -9.87 -3.33 51.91
C ARG A 171 -9.72 -1.83 51.68
N SER A 172 -10.69 -1.10 52.21
CA SER A 172 -10.55 0.30 52.55
C SER A 172 -9.49 0.41 53.64
N VAL A 173 -8.42 1.07 53.35
CA VAL A 173 -7.56 1.70 54.37
C VAL A 173 -7.25 3.10 53.91
N MET A 174 -7.93 4.04 54.56
CA MET A 174 -7.53 5.43 54.62
C MET A 174 -6.08 5.56 55.08
N ARG A 175 -5.28 6.29 54.37
CA ARG A 175 -4.23 7.11 54.98
C ARG A 175 -4.13 8.42 54.21
N HIS A 176 -4.58 9.48 54.86
CA HIS A 176 -4.15 10.84 54.64
C HIS A 176 -2.65 10.93 54.94
N THR A 177 -1.92 11.71 54.14
CA THR A 177 -1.07 12.81 54.63
C THR A 177 -0.33 13.50 53.50
N HIS A 178 -0.52 14.84 53.50
CA HIS A 178 0.45 15.94 53.27
C HIS A 178 1.25 15.97 51.95
N TYR A 179 0.93 16.96 51.13
CA TYR A 179 1.37 18.34 51.07
C TYR A 179 2.87 18.52 50.83
N HIS A 180 3.21 19.11 49.70
CA HIS A 180 4.15 20.22 49.46
C HIS A 180 4.19 20.50 47.95
N ARG A 181 3.72 21.53 47.51
CA ARG A 181 3.93 22.90 47.09
C ARG A 181 5.42 23.26 46.90
N THR A 182 5.65 23.87 45.78
CA THR A 182 6.73 24.70 45.20
C THR A 182 7.38 24.01 43.98
N ALA A 183 7.69 24.71 42.86
CA ALA A 183 7.93 26.11 42.60
C ALA A 183 7.74 26.40 41.09
N ARG A 184 7.47 27.64 40.83
CA ARG A 184 7.51 28.32 39.54
C ARG A 184 8.88 28.25 38.89
N TYR A 185 8.90 28.11 37.58
CA TYR A 185 9.96 28.75 36.79
C TYR A 185 9.34 29.37 35.54
N SER A 186 9.33 30.68 35.56
CA SER A 186 9.14 31.57 34.43
C SER A 186 10.47 31.72 33.70
N GLY A 187 10.44 31.69 32.38
CA GLY A 187 11.61 32.04 31.59
C GLY A 187 11.19 32.34 30.16
N ALA A 188 10.90 33.58 29.91
CA ALA A 188 10.77 34.19 28.60
C ALA A 188 12.14 34.32 27.92
N TYR A 189 12.17 34.09 26.62
CA TYR A 189 13.14 34.66 25.67
C TYR A 189 12.44 34.73 24.33
N SER A 190 11.99 35.84 23.88
CA SER A 190 12.57 37.02 23.25
C SER A 190 13.23 36.74 21.89
N ALA A 191 12.59 37.36 20.94
CA ALA A 191 12.97 37.50 19.53
C ALA A 191 14.25 38.34 19.37
N SER A 192 14.90 38.16 18.29
CA SER A 192 15.61 39.10 17.40
C SER A 192 16.54 38.26 16.51
N ASP A 193 16.73 38.48 15.30
CA ASP A 193 16.78 39.59 14.38
C ASP A 193 17.88 39.29 13.38
N ARG A 194 17.59 39.47 12.09
CA ARG A 194 18.48 39.95 11.01
C ARG A 194 19.75 39.12 10.66
N ARG A 195 19.91 38.55 9.51
CA ARG A 195 20.22 39.13 8.18
C ARG A 195 20.17 38.09 7.09
#